data_768ebe2438a44566b2571467df675815
#
_entry.id   768ebe2438a44566b2571467df675815
#
_cell.length_a   1.000
_cell.length_b   1.000
_cell.length_c   1.000
_cell.angle_alpha   90.00
_cell.angle_beta   90.00
_cell.angle_gamma   90.00
#
_symmetry.space_group_name_H-M   'P 1'
#
loop_
_entity.id
_entity.type
_entity.pdbx_description
1 polymer ?
#
loop_
_entity_poly.entity_id
_entity_poly.type
_entity_poly.pdbx_seq_one_letter_code
_entity_poly.pdbx_strand_id
1 'polypeptide(L)'
;MSYSKLYFGKELTELNFDDIENFFIEEKEESNKIEFKSYHNPEEKNHTEKENGVVRAICGLLNSEGGIVIWGSPIGQNVEGKKEKIFKGELSPADKLIEKDSFIGRVTDLITPAPKGINFQSVEKSGKYVYIIEVEQSFYSPHQFRNIYYMRIDGQTRPAPHHYIEALFRKVTFPKLEGYVKIEDSGIVDSQLYITFSSMIFNKSKLQNEENLYYRIFVFPGSFDLLKIMLENVI
;
A
#
# COMPACT_ATOMS: atom_id res chain seq x y z
N MET A 1 -3.45 6.60 0.27
CA MET A 1 -3.89 7.09 -1.07
C MET A 1 -4.75 5.99 -1.64
N SER A 2 -6.00 6.27 -2.03
CA SER A 2 -6.89 5.25 -2.63
C SER A 2 -6.57 5.13 -4.13
N TYR A 3 -6.29 3.92 -4.58
CA TYR A 3 -5.99 3.64 -6.00
C TYR A 3 -7.27 3.58 -6.83
N SER A 4 -8.40 3.13 -6.26
CA SER A 4 -9.70 3.20 -6.91
C SER A 4 -10.07 4.64 -7.25
N LYS A 5 -9.84 5.57 -6.33
CA LYS A 5 -10.05 7.00 -6.58
C LYS A 5 -9.13 7.55 -7.67
N LEU A 6 -7.87 7.08 -7.73
CA LEU A 6 -6.92 7.49 -8.77
C LEU A 6 -7.36 7.05 -10.17
N TYR A 7 -7.86 5.82 -10.32
CA TYR A 7 -8.18 5.24 -11.63
C TYR A 7 -9.64 5.39 -12.06
N PHE A 8 -10.57 5.45 -11.09
CA PHE A 8 -12.02 5.47 -11.35
C PHE A 8 -12.70 6.75 -10.84
N GLY A 9 -12.02 7.62 -10.08
CA GLY A 9 -12.61 8.81 -9.46
C GLY A 9 -13.56 8.52 -8.29
N LYS A 10 -13.66 7.24 -7.86
CA LYS A 10 -14.56 6.73 -6.81
C LYS A 10 -13.80 5.98 -5.74
N GLU A 11 -14.34 5.92 -4.54
CA GLU A 11 -13.82 5.03 -3.49
C GLU A 11 -14.09 3.56 -3.86
N LEU A 12 -13.27 2.64 -3.32
CA LEU A 12 -13.36 1.21 -3.65
C LEU A 12 -14.78 0.64 -3.44
N THR A 13 -15.43 1.04 -2.34
CA THR A 13 -16.77 0.58 -1.97
C THR A 13 -17.90 1.15 -2.82
N GLU A 14 -17.63 2.20 -3.59
CA GLU A 14 -18.59 2.86 -4.49
C GLU A 14 -18.54 2.31 -5.91
N LEU A 15 -17.53 1.49 -6.21
CA LEU A 15 -17.37 0.89 -7.54
C LEU A 15 -18.48 -0.12 -7.80
N ASN A 16 -18.98 -0.12 -9.02
CA ASN A 16 -19.92 -1.09 -9.56
C ASN A 16 -19.35 -1.75 -10.82
N PHE A 17 -20.07 -2.74 -11.35
CA PHE A 17 -19.64 -3.49 -12.52
C PHE A 17 -19.51 -2.62 -13.78
N ASP A 18 -20.45 -1.69 -13.97
CA ASP A 18 -20.45 -0.79 -15.13
C ASP A 18 -19.24 0.16 -15.11
N ASP A 19 -18.77 0.58 -13.94
CA ASP A 19 -17.53 1.37 -13.81
C ASP A 19 -16.32 0.61 -14.39
N ILE A 20 -16.26 -0.69 -14.15
CA ILE A 20 -15.16 -1.53 -14.65
C ILE A 20 -15.33 -1.78 -16.16
N GLU A 21 -16.57 -2.04 -16.64
CA GLU A 21 -16.81 -2.15 -18.08
C GLU A 21 -16.41 -0.87 -18.83
N ASN A 22 -16.82 0.29 -18.30
CA ASN A 22 -16.52 1.60 -18.89
C ASN A 22 -15.01 1.88 -18.90
N PHE A 23 -14.28 1.44 -17.88
CA PHE A 23 -12.83 1.61 -17.80
C PHE A 23 -12.10 0.93 -18.97
N PHE A 24 -12.59 -0.24 -19.42
CA PHE A 24 -11.98 -1.00 -20.52
C PHE A 24 -12.60 -0.73 -21.91
N ILE A 25 -13.46 0.27 -22.06
CA ILE A 25 -13.86 0.77 -23.39
C ILE A 25 -12.65 1.30 -24.16
N GLU A 26 -11.77 1.98 -23.46
CA GLU A 26 -10.50 2.44 -24.00
C GLU A 26 -9.37 1.43 -23.73
N GLU A 27 -8.30 1.54 -24.51
CA GLU A 27 -7.10 0.73 -24.31
C GLU A 27 -6.44 1.05 -22.97
N LYS A 28 -6.13 0.02 -22.20
CA LYS A 28 -5.41 0.11 -20.94
C LYS A 28 -4.15 -0.75 -20.97
N GLU A 29 -3.12 -0.25 -20.33
CA GLU A 29 -1.85 -0.96 -20.13
C GLU A 29 -1.62 -1.14 -18.63
N GLU A 30 -0.94 -2.23 -18.26
CA GLU A 30 -0.49 -2.42 -16.88
C GLU A 30 0.61 -1.40 -16.55
N SER A 31 0.71 -1.04 -15.29
CA SER A 31 1.75 -0.15 -14.78
C SER A 31 2.31 -0.65 -13.46
N ASN A 32 3.23 0.10 -12.87
CA ASN A 32 3.74 -0.25 -11.55
C ASN A 32 2.67 -0.27 -10.44
N LYS A 33 1.51 0.39 -10.69
CA LYS A 33 0.43 0.55 -9.71
C LYS A 33 -0.89 -0.11 -10.10
N ILE A 34 -1.01 -0.65 -11.32
CA ILE A 34 -2.21 -1.35 -11.75
C ILE A 34 -1.86 -2.64 -12.46
N GLU A 35 -2.56 -3.72 -12.11
CA GLU A 35 -2.43 -5.05 -12.67
C GLU A 35 -3.78 -5.55 -13.15
N PHE A 36 -3.80 -6.21 -14.30
CA PHE A 36 -4.99 -6.81 -14.89
C PHE A 36 -4.88 -8.33 -14.96
N LYS A 37 -5.89 -9.02 -14.47
CA LYS A 37 -5.99 -10.48 -14.52
C LYS A 37 -7.35 -10.89 -15.07
N SER A 38 -7.38 -11.56 -16.19
CA SER A 38 -8.59 -12.20 -16.70
C SER A 38 -8.91 -13.43 -15.86
N TYR A 39 -10.20 -13.70 -15.61
CA TYR A 39 -10.59 -14.89 -14.86
C TYR A 39 -10.57 -16.15 -15.76
N HIS A 40 -10.95 -16.02 -17.02
CA HIS A 40 -10.95 -17.10 -18.01
C HIS A 40 -9.72 -17.02 -18.93
N ASN A 41 -8.52 -17.12 -18.36
CA ASN A 41 -7.31 -17.20 -19.18
C ASN A 41 -7.11 -18.64 -19.66
N PRO A 42 -7.04 -18.90 -21.00
CA PRO A 42 -6.82 -20.24 -21.55
C PRO A 42 -5.49 -20.88 -21.12
N GLU A 43 -4.48 -20.07 -20.74
CA GLU A 43 -3.17 -20.53 -20.29
C GLU A 43 -3.20 -21.08 -18.84
N GLU A 44 -4.22 -20.71 -18.05
CA GLU A 44 -4.35 -21.07 -16.64
C GLU A 44 -5.45 -22.14 -16.49
N LYS A 45 -5.03 -23.38 -16.22
CA LYS A 45 -5.88 -24.57 -16.29
C LYS A 45 -6.87 -24.73 -15.13
N ASN A 46 -6.59 -24.13 -13.96
CA ASN A 46 -7.46 -24.30 -12.79
C ASN A 46 -7.54 -23.02 -11.94
N HIS A 47 -8.53 -22.98 -11.04
CA HIS A 47 -8.79 -21.84 -10.15
C HIS A 47 -7.56 -21.49 -9.29
N THR A 48 -6.84 -22.48 -8.79
CA THR A 48 -5.67 -22.28 -7.94
C THR A 48 -4.54 -21.56 -8.67
N GLU A 49 -4.30 -21.85 -9.96
CA GLU A 49 -3.29 -21.17 -10.77
C GLU A 49 -3.66 -19.70 -11.00
N LYS A 50 -4.94 -19.45 -11.30
CA LYS A 50 -5.47 -18.08 -11.48
C LYS A 50 -5.31 -17.26 -10.20
N GLU A 51 -5.74 -17.81 -9.07
CA GLU A 51 -5.60 -17.16 -7.77
C GLU A 51 -4.12 -16.94 -7.41
N ASN A 52 -3.24 -17.90 -7.66
CA ASN A 52 -1.79 -17.74 -7.45
C ASN A 52 -1.20 -16.61 -8.29
N GLY A 53 -1.71 -16.36 -9.49
CA GLY A 53 -1.32 -15.23 -10.32
C GLY A 53 -1.67 -13.89 -9.68
N VAL A 54 -2.88 -13.81 -9.07
CA VAL A 54 -3.34 -12.63 -8.32
C VAL A 54 -2.52 -12.44 -7.04
N VAL A 55 -2.30 -13.50 -6.24
CA VAL A 55 -1.52 -13.43 -5.00
C VAL A 55 -0.07 -13.03 -5.27
N ARG A 56 0.52 -13.51 -6.36
CA ARG A 56 1.86 -13.09 -6.81
C ARG A 56 1.90 -11.60 -7.14
N ALA A 57 0.88 -11.08 -7.84
CA ALA A 57 0.78 -9.66 -8.14
C ALA A 57 0.64 -8.81 -6.86
N ILE A 58 -0.20 -9.24 -5.92
CA ILE A 58 -0.33 -8.61 -4.59
C ILE A 58 1.03 -8.58 -3.89
N CYS A 59 1.78 -9.69 -3.87
CA CYS A 59 3.12 -9.74 -3.27
C CYS A 59 4.08 -8.72 -3.92
N GLY A 60 4.06 -8.61 -5.25
CA GLY A 60 4.86 -7.61 -5.96
C GLY A 60 4.49 -6.17 -5.61
N LEU A 61 3.19 -5.87 -5.48
CA LEU A 61 2.69 -4.55 -5.07
C LEU A 61 3.05 -4.20 -3.63
N LEU A 62 2.95 -5.16 -2.69
CA LEU A 62 3.37 -4.97 -1.29
C LEU A 62 4.85 -4.60 -1.16
N ASN A 63 5.69 -5.18 -2.01
CA ASN A 63 7.14 -4.93 -2.04
C ASN A 63 7.53 -3.66 -2.83
N SER A 64 6.56 -3.04 -3.50
CA SER A 64 6.77 -1.84 -4.29
C SER A 64 6.03 -0.65 -3.67
N GLU A 65 5.28 0.09 -4.43
CA GLU A 65 4.56 1.30 -3.97
C GLU A 65 3.09 1.03 -3.63
N GLY A 66 2.67 -0.24 -3.58
CA GLY A 66 1.26 -0.59 -3.55
C GLY A 66 0.62 -0.48 -4.93
N GLY A 67 -0.71 -0.58 -4.98
CA GLY A 67 -1.45 -0.49 -6.24
C GLY A 67 -2.83 -1.15 -6.20
N ILE A 68 -3.34 -1.45 -7.38
CA ILE A 68 -4.66 -2.05 -7.55
C ILE A 68 -4.59 -3.22 -8.53
N VAL A 69 -5.28 -4.30 -8.22
CA VAL A 69 -5.45 -5.47 -9.12
C VAL A 69 -6.92 -5.53 -9.52
N ILE A 70 -7.18 -5.64 -10.83
CA ILE A 70 -8.52 -5.90 -11.36
C ILE A 70 -8.54 -7.36 -11.87
N TRP A 71 -9.24 -8.22 -11.13
CA TRP A 71 -9.37 -9.63 -11.45
C TRP A 71 -10.73 -9.93 -12.07
N GLY A 72 -10.75 -10.26 -13.35
CA GLY A 72 -11.88 -10.32 -14.24
C GLY A 72 -11.78 -9.32 -15.40
N SER A 73 -10.60 -8.69 -15.58
CA SER A 73 -10.30 -7.81 -16.70
C SER A 73 -10.40 -8.51 -18.06
N PRO A 74 -10.46 -7.79 -19.18
CA PRO A 74 -10.32 -8.37 -20.50
C PRO A 74 -9.03 -9.20 -20.63
N ILE A 75 -9.01 -10.12 -21.59
CA ILE A 75 -7.79 -10.88 -21.93
C ILE A 75 -6.81 -9.94 -22.60
N GLY A 76 -5.58 -9.83 -22.04
CA GLY A 76 -4.53 -8.98 -22.59
C GLY A 76 -4.07 -9.47 -23.98
N GLN A 77 -3.98 -8.55 -24.92
CA GLN A 77 -3.60 -8.80 -26.31
C GLN A 77 -2.23 -8.22 -26.60
N ASN A 78 -1.40 -8.97 -27.31
CA ASN A 78 -0.14 -8.45 -27.86
C ASN A 78 -0.46 -7.64 -29.10
N VAL A 79 -0.03 -6.39 -29.14
CA VAL A 79 -0.20 -5.50 -30.30
C VAL A 79 1.17 -5.23 -30.91
N GLU A 80 1.29 -5.34 -32.21
CA GLU A 80 2.53 -5.09 -32.93
C GLU A 80 3.04 -3.66 -32.66
N GLY A 81 4.31 -3.55 -32.32
CA GLY A 81 4.93 -2.27 -31.96
C GLY A 81 4.76 -1.83 -30.51
N LYS A 82 3.96 -2.54 -29.67
CA LYS A 82 3.86 -2.27 -28.24
C LYS A 82 4.61 -3.33 -27.43
N LYS A 83 5.30 -2.88 -26.37
CA LYS A 83 6.03 -3.78 -25.45
C LYS A 83 5.11 -4.51 -24.48
N GLU A 84 4.06 -3.82 -24.03
CA GLU A 84 3.12 -4.29 -23.02
C GLU A 84 1.83 -4.78 -23.67
N LYS A 85 1.15 -5.69 -22.98
CA LYS A 85 -0.18 -6.16 -23.41
C LYS A 85 -1.21 -5.04 -23.29
N ILE A 86 -2.11 -4.98 -24.25
CA ILE A 86 -3.26 -4.06 -24.24
C ILE A 86 -4.48 -4.81 -23.75
N PHE A 87 -5.22 -4.18 -22.84
CA PHE A 87 -6.46 -4.68 -22.27
C PHE A 87 -7.61 -3.76 -22.72
N LYS A 88 -8.57 -4.31 -23.44
CA LYS A 88 -9.70 -3.57 -24.00
C LYS A 88 -10.87 -4.48 -24.27
N GLY A 89 -12.09 -3.96 -24.10
CA GLY A 89 -13.32 -4.61 -24.51
C GLY A 89 -13.93 -5.48 -23.41
N GLU A 90 -14.44 -6.65 -23.79
CA GLU A 90 -15.25 -7.48 -22.91
C GLU A 90 -14.47 -8.02 -21.72
N LEU A 91 -15.09 -7.89 -20.52
CA LEU A 91 -14.54 -8.42 -19.27
C LEU A 91 -14.53 -9.95 -19.29
N SER A 92 -13.64 -10.54 -18.52
CA SER A 92 -13.53 -11.99 -18.29
C SER A 92 -13.84 -12.32 -16.83
N PRO A 93 -15.12 -12.15 -16.40
CA PRO A 93 -15.52 -12.25 -15.01
C PRO A 93 -15.58 -13.70 -14.51
N ALA A 94 -15.65 -13.87 -13.19
CA ALA A 94 -15.88 -15.16 -12.55
C ALA A 94 -17.37 -15.54 -12.57
N ASP A 95 -17.64 -16.86 -12.63
CA ASP A 95 -18.99 -17.41 -12.57
C ASP A 95 -19.51 -17.62 -11.13
N LYS A 96 -18.62 -17.51 -10.13
CA LYS A 96 -18.96 -17.74 -8.73
C LYS A 96 -18.36 -16.65 -7.85
N LEU A 97 -19.11 -16.25 -6.84
CA LEU A 97 -18.63 -15.30 -5.83
C LEU A 97 -17.46 -15.91 -5.04
N ILE A 98 -16.40 -15.15 -4.91
CA ILE A 98 -15.31 -15.38 -3.98
C ILE A 98 -15.57 -14.50 -2.77
N GLU A 99 -15.79 -15.10 -1.62
CA GLU A 99 -16.02 -14.39 -0.38
C GLU A 99 -14.75 -13.66 0.08
N LYS A 100 -14.91 -12.39 0.48
CA LYS A 100 -13.83 -11.50 0.90
C LYS A 100 -12.94 -12.13 1.96
N ASP A 101 -13.54 -12.58 3.06
CA ASP A 101 -12.78 -13.08 4.22
C ASP A 101 -12.00 -14.36 3.86
N SER A 102 -12.62 -15.23 3.05
CA SER A 102 -11.98 -16.43 2.53
C SER A 102 -10.77 -16.10 1.63
N PHE A 103 -10.91 -15.10 0.74
CA PHE A 103 -9.80 -14.65 -0.11
C PHE A 103 -8.67 -14.03 0.70
N ILE A 104 -9.00 -13.09 1.60
CA ILE A 104 -8.00 -12.42 2.45
C ILE A 104 -7.27 -13.44 3.34
N GLY A 105 -8.00 -14.42 3.92
CA GLY A 105 -7.39 -15.51 4.69
C GLY A 105 -6.33 -16.26 3.87
N ARG A 106 -6.68 -16.70 2.65
CA ARG A 106 -5.73 -17.40 1.77
C ARG A 106 -4.53 -16.53 1.38
N VAL A 107 -4.74 -15.24 1.09
CA VAL A 107 -3.63 -14.32 0.80
C VAL A 107 -2.69 -14.21 1.99
N THR A 108 -3.25 -14.11 3.20
CA THR A 108 -2.49 -14.01 4.46
C THR A 108 -1.68 -15.28 4.74
N ASP A 109 -2.23 -16.44 4.41
CA ASP A 109 -1.55 -17.74 4.58
C ASP A 109 -0.42 -17.97 3.55
N LEU A 110 -0.57 -17.42 2.35
CA LEU A 110 0.35 -17.64 1.24
C LEU A 110 1.50 -16.63 1.16
N ILE A 111 1.35 -15.46 1.78
CA ILE A 111 2.35 -14.39 1.78
C ILE A 111 3.01 -14.28 3.16
N THR A 112 4.34 -14.30 3.19
CA THR A 112 5.14 -14.18 4.42
C THR A 112 6.08 -12.98 4.33
N PRO A 113 6.16 -12.11 5.36
CA PRO A 113 5.27 -12.03 6.53
C PRO A 113 3.83 -11.74 6.11
N ALA A 114 2.87 -12.09 7.00
CA ALA A 114 1.44 -11.87 6.74
C ALA A 114 1.16 -10.40 6.37
N PRO A 115 0.53 -10.13 5.22
CA PRO A 115 0.35 -8.77 4.73
C PRO A 115 -0.77 -8.04 5.47
N LYS A 116 -0.69 -6.71 5.47
CA LYS A 116 -1.75 -5.79 5.93
C LYS A 116 -2.05 -4.80 4.82
N GLY A 117 -3.18 -4.09 4.94
CA GLY A 117 -3.55 -3.05 3.97
C GLY A 117 -4.01 -3.61 2.63
N ILE A 118 -4.69 -4.76 2.64
CA ILE A 118 -5.34 -5.33 1.46
C ILE A 118 -6.84 -5.11 1.59
N ASN A 119 -7.42 -4.34 0.67
CA ASN A 119 -8.84 -4.07 0.58
C ASN A 119 -9.41 -4.79 -0.64
N PHE A 120 -10.49 -5.52 -0.45
CA PHE A 120 -11.11 -6.35 -1.46
C PHE A 120 -12.58 -5.95 -1.67
N GLN A 121 -12.97 -5.73 -2.91
CA GLN A 121 -14.33 -5.45 -3.33
C GLN A 121 -14.71 -6.39 -4.47
N SER A 122 -15.89 -6.99 -4.39
CA SER A 122 -16.53 -7.70 -5.50
C SER A 122 -17.65 -6.85 -6.09
N VAL A 123 -17.69 -6.77 -7.40
CA VAL A 123 -18.79 -6.15 -8.14
C VAL A 123 -19.48 -7.20 -8.99
N GLU A 124 -20.82 -7.13 -9.09
CA GLU A 124 -21.62 -8.17 -9.70
C GLU A 124 -22.56 -7.59 -10.76
N LYS A 125 -22.76 -8.35 -11.84
CA LYS A 125 -23.78 -8.10 -12.87
C LYS A 125 -24.22 -9.43 -13.48
N SER A 126 -25.50 -9.75 -13.35
CA SER A 126 -26.12 -10.96 -13.94
C SER A 126 -25.42 -12.28 -13.53
N GLY A 127 -25.03 -12.40 -12.26
CA GLY A 127 -24.34 -13.59 -11.75
C GLY A 127 -22.87 -13.72 -12.16
N LYS A 128 -22.29 -12.67 -12.71
CA LYS A 128 -20.87 -12.57 -13.06
C LYS A 128 -20.16 -11.61 -12.12
N TYR A 129 -18.94 -11.95 -11.69
CA TYR A 129 -18.21 -11.22 -10.66
C TYR A 129 -16.86 -10.76 -11.16
N VAL A 130 -16.52 -9.50 -10.85
CA VAL A 130 -15.17 -8.94 -11.01
C VAL A 130 -14.68 -8.49 -9.63
N TYR A 131 -13.41 -8.70 -9.37
CA TYR A 131 -12.79 -8.37 -8.08
C TYR A 131 -11.81 -7.24 -8.24
N ILE A 132 -11.91 -6.26 -7.36
CA ILE A 132 -11.01 -5.13 -7.28
C ILE A 132 -10.26 -5.23 -5.95
N ILE A 133 -8.93 -5.29 -6.01
CA ILE A 133 -8.09 -5.48 -4.84
C ILE A 133 -7.13 -4.32 -4.75
N GLU A 134 -7.33 -3.44 -3.76
CA GLU A 134 -6.36 -2.40 -3.43
C GLU A 134 -5.33 -2.94 -2.46
N VAL A 135 -4.07 -2.65 -2.73
CA VAL A 135 -2.91 -3.09 -1.95
C VAL A 135 -2.12 -1.86 -1.53
N GLU A 136 -2.08 -1.58 -0.25
CA GLU A 136 -1.23 -0.52 0.28
C GLU A 136 0.25 -0.94 0.23
N GLN A 137 1.15 0.03 0.07
CA GLN A 137 2.57 -0.22 0.26
C GLN A 137 2.82 -0.79 1.66
N SER A 138 3.51 -1.92 1.75
CA SER A 138 3.80 -2.51 3.04
C SER A 138 4.97 -1.82 3.74
N PHE A 139 4.79 -1.54 5.03
CA PHE A 139 5.87 -1.12 5.92
C PHE A 139 6.72 -2.30 6.42
N TYR A 140 6.28 -3.54 6.18
CA TYR A 140 6.95 -4.79 6.58
C TYR A 140 7.57 -5.54 5.42
N SER A 141 7.76 -4.86 4.29
CA SER A 141 8.50 -5.45 3.17
C SER A 141 9.93 -5.83 3.61
N PRO A 142 10.53 -6.88 3.04
CA PRO A 142 10.03 -7.62 1.88
C PRO A 142 9.10 -8.79 2.24
N HIS A 143 8.04 -8.93 1.44
CA HIS A 143 7.15 -10.09 1.45
C HIS A 143 7.56 -11.12 0.40
N GLN A 144 7.29 -12.39 0.69
CA GLN A 144 7.49 -13.48 -0.25
C GLN A 144 6.20 -14.28 -0.44
N PHE A 145 5.98 -14.74 -1.66
CA PHE A 145 4.96 -15.70 -2.01
C PHE A 145 5.65 -17.00 -2.45
N ARG A 146 5.34 -18.11 -1.78
CA ARG A 146 5.97 -19.41 -2.02
C ARG A 146 7.50 -19.35 -2.03
N ASN A 147 8.10 -18.72 -1.03
CA ASN A 147 9.54 -18.54 -0.85
C ASN A 147 10.23 -17.70 -1.94
N ILE A 148 9.48 -16.96 -2.77
CA ILE A 148 10.02 -16.06 -3.78
C ILE A 148 9.59 -14.63 -3.45
N TYR A 149 10.55 -13.72 -3.42
CA TYR A 149 10.29 -12.30 -3.36
C TYR A 149 9.92 -11.79 -4.75
N TYR A 150 8.82 -11.09 -4.85
CA TYR A 150 8.39 -10.47 -6.11
C TYR A 150 8.45 -8.94 -6.00
N MET A 151 8.73 -8.28 -7.12
CA MET A 151 8.66 -6.84 -7.27
C MET A 151 7.85 -6.45 -8.50
N ARG A 152 7.42 -5.20 -8.52
CA ARG A 152 6.80 -4.57 -9.71
C ARG A 152 7.84 -3.72 -10.43
N ILE A 153 8.00 -3.92 -11.71
CA ILE A 153 8.82 -3.10 -12.59
C ILE A 153 8.25 -3.09 -14.00
N ASP A 154 8.12 -1.92 -14.59
CA ASP A 154 7.59 -1.73 -15.96
C ASP A 154 6.27 -2.49 -16.19
N GLY A 155 5.32 -2.35 -15.26
CA GLY A 155 4.02 -3.03 -15.36
C GLY A 155 4.05 -4.56 -15.17
N GLN A 156 5.19 -5.16 -14.84
CA GLN A 156 5.32 -6.61 -14.72
C GLN A 156 5.69 -7.03 -13.30
N THR A 157 5.10 -8.14 -12.85
CA THR A 157 5.49 -8.79 -11.59
C THR A 157 6.57 -9.83 -11.86
N ARG A 158 7.78 -9.58 -11.34
CA ARG A 158 8.96 -10.44 -11.54
C ARG A 158 9.60 -10.84 -10.22
N PRO A 159 10.34 -11.97 -10.15
CA PRO A 159 11.19 -12.27 -9.01
C PRO A 159 12.16 -11.11 -8.77
N ALA A 160 12.26 -10.70 -7.50
CA ALA A 160 13.11 -9.60 -7.10
C ALA A 160 14.58 -10.03 -7.08
N PRO A 161 15.50 -9.25 -7.67
CA PRO A 161 16.92 -9.55 -7.60
C PRO A 161 17.48 -9.25 -6.20
N HIS A 162 18.62 -9.87 -5.87
CA HIS A 162 19.23 -9.80 -4.54
C HIS A 162 19.39 -8.37 -4.01
N HIS A 163 19.94 -7.47 -4.82
CA HIS A 163 20.15 -6.08 -4.41
C HIS A 163 18.86 -5.33 -4.07
N TYR A 164 17.75 -5.65 -4.74
CA TYR A 164 16.44 -5.08 -4.44
C TYR A 164 15.92 -5.58 -3.09
N ILE A 165 16.05 -6.88 -2.83
CA ILE A 165 15.67 -7.52 -1.56
C ILE A 165 16.49 -6.89 -0.41
N GLU A 166 17.80 -6.76 -0.61
CA GLU A 166 18.70 -6.13 0.36
C GLU A 166 18.27 -4.67 0.65
N ALA A 167 17.93 -3.90 -0.38
CA ALA A 167 17.44 -2.53 -0.23
C ALA A 167 16.13 -2.47 0.57
N LEU A 168 15.22 -3.44 0.36
CA LEU A 168 13.98 -3.53 1.15
C LEU A 168 14.25 -3.85 2.63
N PHE A 169 15.17 -4.77 2.94
CA PHE A 169 15.57 -5.06 4.32
C PHE A 169 16.27 -3.86 4.98
N ARG A 170 17.03 -3.10 4.21
CA ARG A 170 17.70 -1.88 4.67
C ARG A 170 16.82 -0.65 4.66
N LYS A 171 15.59 -0.75 4.15
CA LYS A 171 14.63 0.34 4.15
C LYS A 171 14.31 0.68 5.60
N VAL A 172 15.15 1.56 6.17
CA VAL A 172 14.93 2.12 7.50
C VAL A 172 13.66 2.94 7.41
N THR A 173 12.60 2.41 7.95
CA THR A 173 11.39 3.18 8.20
C THR A 173 11.70 4.11 9.37
N PHE A 174 12.06 5.35 9.05
CA PHE A 174 12.21 6.36 10.09
C PHE A 174 10.87 6.53 10.80
N PRO A 175 10.87 6.63 12.14
CA PRO A 175 9.65 6.92 12.85
C PRO A 175 9.09 8.27 12.38
N LYS A 176 7.80 8.35 12.18
CA LYS A 176 7.13 9.62 11.91
C LYS A 176 6.97 10.36 13.22
N LEU A 177 7.90 11.25 13.51
CA LEU A 177 7.86 12.11 14.70
C LEU A 177 7.20 13.44 14.36
N GLU A 178 6.29 13.89 15.21
CA GLU A 178 5.71 15.23 15.16
C GLU A 178 6.04 15.94 16.47
N GLY A 179 6.63 17.13 16.35
CA GLY A 179 6.97 17.98 17.49
C GLY A 179 6.03 19.18 17.59
N TYR A 180 5.61 19.49 18.81
CA TYR A 180 4.80 20.64 19.13
C TYR A 180 5.48 21.44 20.23
N VAL A 181 5.45 22.76 20.11
CA VAL A 181 5.91 23.68 21.14
C VAL A 181 4.74 24.56 21.52
N LYS A 182 4.47 24.67 22.83
CA LYS A 182 3.45 25.53 23.39
C LYS A 182 4.07 26.48 24.38
N ILE A 183 3.81 27.77 24.23
CA ILE A 183 4.16 28.75 25.24
C ILE A 183 3.13 28.64 26.38
N GLU A 184 3.61 28.35 27.59
CA GLU A 184 2.76 28.18 28.76
C GLU A 184 2.62 29.51 29.52
N ASP A 185 3.73 30.25 29.62
CA ASP A 185 3.77 31.52 30.35
C ASP A 185 4.90 32.43 29.85
N SER A 186 4.76 33.72 30.05
CA SER A 186 5.82 34.69 29.78
C SER A 186 5.66 35.92 30.67
N GLY A 187 6.76 36.52 31.08
CA GLY A 187 6.72 37.70 31.93
C GLY A 187 8.07 38.35 32.06
N ILE A 188 8.13 39.38 32.92
CA ILE A 188 9.35 40.10 33.24
C ILE A 188 9.57 40.00 34.75
N VAL A 189 10.72 39.47 35.15
CA VAL A 189 11.19 39.40 36.52
C VAL A 189 12.57 40.03 36.58
N ASP A 190 12.78 40.97 37.50
CA ASP A 190 14.04 41.70 37.67
C ASP A 190 14.59 42.32 36.37
N SER A 191 13.69 42.87 35.54
CA SER A 191 13.99 43.46 34.23
C SER A 191 14.48 42.44 33.19
N GLN A 192 14.30 41.15 33.42
CA GLN A 192 14.60 40.08 32.49
C GLN A 192 13.32 39.46 31.99
N LEU A 193 13.24 39.24 30.67
CA LEU A 193 12.14 38.52 30.03
C LEU A 193 12.34 37.00 30.25
N TYR A 194 11.31 36.33 30.76
CA TYR A 194 11.24 34.87 30.76
C TYR A 194 10.12 34.39 29.90
N ILE A 195 10.29 33.21 29.30
CA ILE A 195 9.29 32.48 28.55
C ILE A 195 9.35 31.03 29.00
N THR A 196 8.24 30.52 29.49
CA THR A 196 8.08 29.10 29.81
C THR A 196 7.35 28.44 28.65
N PHE A 197 7.91 27.34 28.13
CA PHE A 197 7.28 26.57 27.09
C PHE A 197 7.33 25.07 27.38
N SER A 198 6.35 24.35 26.91
CA SER A 198 6.36 22.89 26.84
C SER A 198 6.64 22.42 25.41
N SER A 199 7.45 21.38 25.30
CA SER A 199 7.70 20.69 24.03
C SER A 199 7.21 19.25 24.14
N MET A 200 6.41 18.83 23.18
CA MET A 200 5.88 17.48 23.10
C MET A 200 6.31 16.85 21.78
N ILE A 201 6.79 15.61 21.81
CA ILE A 201 7.15 14.84 20.63
C ILE A 201 6.26 13.61 20.61
N PHE A 202 5.51 13.45 19.51
CA PHE A 202 4.63 12.30 19.31
C PHE A 202 5.21 11.37 18.25
N ASN A 203 5.32 10.10 18.57
CA ASN A 203 5.59 9.07 17.58
C ASN A 203 4.27 8.67 16.90
N LYS A 204 4.08 9.13 15.66
CA LYS A 204 2.93 8.79 14.80
C LYS A 204 3.15 7.52 13.99
N SER A 205 4.24 6.83 14.19
CA SER A 205 4.51 5.55 13.52
C SER A 205 3.58 4.49 14.07
N LYS A 206 2.95 3.71 13.18
CA LYS A 206 2.00 2.67 13.61
C LYS A 206 2.68 1.47 14.30
N LEU A 207 3.99 1.28 14.16
CA LEU A 207 4.64 0.00 14.43
C LEU A 207 6.12 0.09 14.86
N GLN A 208 6.66 1.27 15.08
CA GLN A 208 8.05 1.45 15.49
C GLN A 208 8.12 2.32 16.73
N ASN A 209 8.75 1.76 17.77
CA ASN A 209 9.19 2.51 18.92
C ASN A 209 10.66 2.86 18.72
N GLU A 210 11.01 4.13 18.99
CA GLU A 210 12.40 4.54 19.08
C GLU A 210 12.86 4.40 20.52
N GLU A 211 13.85 3.54 20.75
CA GLU A 211 14.42 3.32 22.07
C GLU A 211 15.47 4.38 22.45
N ASN A 212 16.00 5.11 21.46
CA ASN A 212 17.08 6.08 21.64
C ASN A 212 16.74 7.41 20.98
N LEU A 213 15.74 8.12 21.51
CA LEU A 213 15.37 9.44 21.04
C LEU A 213 16.26 10.51 21.71
N TYR A 214 17.05 11.22 20.89
CA TYR A 214 17.83 12.37 21.32
C TYR A 214 17.23 13.66 20.76
N TYR A 215 17.09 14.67 21.58
CA TYR A 215 16.72 16.00 21.15
C TYR A 215 17.72 17.03 21.64
N ARG A 216 17.88 18.13 20.91
CA ARG A 216 18.69 19.28 21.32
C ARG A 216 17.85 20.55 21.21
N ILE A 217 17.95 21.38 22.26
CA ILE A 217 17.36 22.69 22.25
C ILE A 217 18.50 23.71 22.20
N PHE A 218 18.44 24.60 21.22
CA PHE A 218 19.37 25.72 21.07
C PHE A 218 18.63 27.02 21.37
N VAL A 219 19.16 27.81 22.30
CA VAL A 219 18.62 29.12 22.65
C VAL A 219 19.65 30.16 22.28
N PHE A 220 19.25 31.16 21.49
CA PHE A 220 20.11 32.25 21.04
C PHE A 220 19.33 33.57 20.99
N PRO A 221 19.84 34.68 21.60
CA PRO A 221 20.72 34.74 22.78
C PRO A 221 19.90 34.49 24.05
N GLY A 222 20.49 33.88 25.09
CA GLY A 222 19.84 33.68 26.39
C GLY A 222 20.39 32.49 27.16
N SER A 223 19.87 32.30 28.37
CA SER A 223 20.07 31.10 29.19
C SER A 223 18.82 30.23 29.16
N PHE A 224 19.01 28.95 29.40
CA PHE A 224 17.92 27.98 29.42
C PHE A 224 18.04 27.07 30.65
N ASP A 225 16.97 27.04 31.45
CA ASP A 225 16.85 26.17 32.62
C ASP A 225 15.82 25.06 32.33
N LEU A 226 16.23 23.81 32.46
CA LEU A 226 15.36 22.67 32.28
C LEU A 226 14.62 22.37 33.60
N LEU A 227 13.32 22.68 33.65
CA LEU A 227 12.52 22.53 34.87
C LEU A 227 12.07 21.09 35.11
N LYS A 228 11.70 20.34 34.04
CA LYS A 228 11.22 18.96 34.17
C LYS A 228 11.21 18.24 32.81
N ILE A 229 11.68 17.01 32.80
CA ILE A 229 11.42 16.06 31.70
C ILE A 229 10.43 15.02 32.20
N MET A 230 9.29 14.90 31.51
CA MET A 230 8.38 13.75 31.66
C MET A 230 8.42 12.91 30.38
N LEU A 231 8.80 11.67 30.53
CA LEU A 231 8.68 10.67 29.46
C LEU A 231 7.43 9.84 29.77
N GLU A 232 6.33 10.14 29.08
CA GLU A 232 5.14 9.29 29.10
C GLU A 232 5.16 8.41 27.86
N ASN A 233 5.24 7.10 28.06
CA ASN A 233 4.98 6.13 27.00
C ASN A 233 3.48 6.07 26.79
N VAL A 234 2.98 6.73 25.73
CA VAL A 234 1.61 6.51 25.25
C VAL A 234 1.64 5.24 24.41
N ILE A 235 1.11 4.17 25.00
CA ILE A 235 0.92 2.85 24.37
C ILE A 235 -0.24 2.92 23.36
#